data_16728250450d0beefdfb9ec354a6ad66
#
_entry.id   16728250450d0beefdfb9ec354a6ad66
#
_cell.length_a   1.000
_cell.length_b   1.000
_cell.length_c   1.000
_cell.angle_alpha   90.00
_cell.angle_beta   90.00
_cell.angle_gamma   90.00
#
_symmetry.space_group_name_H-M   'P 1'
#
loop_
_entity.id
_entity.type
_entity.pdbx_description
1 polymer ?
#
loop_
_entity_poly.entity_id
_entity_poly.type
_entity_poly.pdbx_seq_one_letter_code
_entity_poly.pdbx_strand_id
1 'polypeptide(L)'
;MFDTSLAGPTELAGLDDAALIETITRWSRMEATAAAHRLAAIGELVARRTTGNAFDRSRWSCDNWDSAAAEIAAAEHTSHALASSQMYLASALRDRIPTIGALFLTGRITARLASTIAWHTTLITDPTILAHIDTELADIATSLGPLSGPKTATAIDALIERHDPAAVRRYRDRARSRDLIIDTHNSHDGITDIWGHLFAVDATALDQRLTQLAHSVCDNDPRTLAQRRADALGALATGATTLACTCGNTDCPATTAPDTRATSVVVHVLTDTTTTNNATPDPHLSGDHTPAPAPEPESEPAPEPAAKPARPASRPAPAYARPGHLIGGGTIPSGLLAQFLANGAHLTPLAHPGDFTTENNYRPSTALAAFIRARDLTCRFPGCDRPATHCDIDHAIPHPHGPTHPANLRCLCRKHHLLKTFWTGPDGWHDHQHPDGTIDWTSPTGHTYTTRPGSQLLYPTLTLPTQPPPTTPTPPPTTTPGRGLMMPTRTTTRAQNRQHHINTERTHNLTHHNKPPP
;
A
#
# COMPACT_ATOMS: atom_id res chain seq x y z
N MET A 1 -16.34 27.19 -10.14
CA MET A 1 -17.43 26.71 -11.00
C MET A 1 -16.74 26.03 -12.18
N PHE A 2 -16.86 24.70 -12.29
CA PHE A 2 -16.26 23.98 -13.42
C PHE A 2 -16.98 24.40 -14.71
N ASP A 3 -16.21 24.68 -15.75
CA ASP A 3 -16.75 25.01 -17.07
C ASP A 3 -17.44 23.75 -17.63
N THR A 4 -18.76 23.74 -17.59
CA THR A 4 -19.60 22.64 -18.10
C THR A 4 -19.71 22.62 -19.63
N SER A 5 -18.97 23.49 -20.33
CA SER A 5 -18.95 23.59 -21.79
C SER A 5 -18.00 22.61 -22.47
N LEU A 6 -17.37 21.70 -21.72
CA LEU A 6 -16.50 20.66 -22.28
C LEU A 6 -17.34 19.50 -22.84
N ALA A 7 -16.98 19.05 -24.05
CA ALA A 7 -17.62 17.94 -24.70
C ALA A 7 -17.61 16.67 -23.82
N GLY A 8 -18.80 16.10 -23.58
CA GLY A 8 -18.96 14.81 -22.91
C GLY A 8 -18.63 13.63 -23.82
N PRO A 9 -18.54 12.39 -23.28
CA PRO A 9 -18.16 11.21 -24.07
C PRO A 9 -19.02 10.99 -25.33
N THR A 10 -20.29 11.34 -25.30
CA THR A 10 -21.23 11.20 -26.44
C THR A 10 -20.99 12.21 -27.54
N GLU A 11 -20.37 13.36 -27.23
CA GLU A 11 -20.11 14.45 -28.18
C GLU A 11 -18.74 14.29 -28.85
N LEU A 12 -17.83 13.52 -28.25
CA LEU A 12 -16.46 13.33 -28.73
C LEU A 12 -16.41 12.71 -30.11
N ALA A 13 -17.31 11.79 -30.43
CA ALA A 13 -17.36 11.11 -31.74
C ALA A 13 -17.62 12.05 -32.92
N GLY A 14 -18.18 13.25 -32.69
CA GLY A 14 -18.43 14.28 -33.69
C GLY A 14 -17.31 15.29 -33.88
N LEU A 15 -16.24 15.23 -33.07
CA LEU A 15 -15.11 16.16 -33.14
C LEU A 15 -14.05 15.66 -34.13
N ASP A 16 -13.39 16.60 -34.80
CA ASP A 16 -12.17 16.28 -35.55
C ASP A 16 -10.95 16.12 -34.62
N ASP A 17 -9.82 15.64 -35.14
CA ASP A 17 -8.61 15.36 -34.36
C ASP A 17 -8.07 16.63 -33.65
N ALA A 18 -8.15 17.80 -34.29
CA ALA A 18 -7.69 19.05 -33.70
C ALA A 18 -8.55 19.45 -32.47
N ALA A 19 -9.88 19.35 -32.62
CA ALA A 19 -10.82 19.58 -31.53
C ALA A 19 -10.68 18.55 -30.37
N LEU A 20 -10.35 17.30 -30.69
CA LEU A 20 -10.04 16.28 -29.69
C LEU A 20 -8.77 16.64 -28.90
N ILE A 21 -7.68 17.06 -29.56
CA ILE A 21 -6.44 17.50 -28.88
C ILE A 21 -6.70 18.72 -28.01
N GLU A 22 -7.51 19.69 -28.48
CA GLU A 22 -7.90 20.84 -27.66
C GLU A 22 -8.71 20.39 -26.41
N THR A 23 -9.64 19.48 -26.60
CA THR A 23 -10.45 18.90 -25.52
C THR A 23 -9.58 18.19 -24.48
N ILE A 24 -8.62 17.38 -24.91
CA ILE A 24 -7.62 16.72 -24.04
C ILE A 24 -6.85 17.78 -23.23
N THR A 25 -6.37 18.85 -23.88
CA THR A 25 -5.63 19.93 -23.23
C THR A 25 -6.48 20.62 -22.15
N ARG A 26 -7.74 20.90 -22.45
CA ARG A 26 -8.69 21.53 -21.50
C ARG A 26 -8.97 20.64 -20.30
N TRP A 27 -9.22 19.34 -20.53
CA TRP A 27 -9.41 18.39 -19.42
C TRP A 27 -8.16 18.23 -18.57
N SER A 28 -6.97 18.18 -19.16
CA SER A 28 -5.70 18.11 -18.40
C SER A 28 -5.49 19.33 -17.50
N ARG A 29 -5.89 20.52 -17.98
CA ARG A 29 -5.85 21.74 -17.13
C ARG A 29 -6.87 21.68 -15.99
N MET A 30 -8.08 21.20 -16.27
CA MET A 30 -9.11 21.03 -15.24
C MET A 30 -8.68 20.03 -14.16
N GLU A 31 -8.10 18.90 -14.57
CA GLU A 31 -7.55 17.91 -13.64
C GLU A 31 -6.47 18.53 -12.73
N ALA A 32 -5.54 19.28 -13.33
CA ALA A 32 -4.50 19.98 -12.58
C ALA A 32 -5.09 20.99 -11.60
N THR A 33 -6.07 21.79 -12.04
CA THR A 33 -6.78 22.77 -11.19
C THR A 33 -7.52 22.09 -10.05
N ALA A 34 -8.26 21.03 -10.32
CA ALA A 34 -8.98 20.25 -9.30
C ALA A 34 -8.03 19.66 -8.26
N ALA A 35 -6.90 19.09 -8.70
CA ALA A 35 -5.85 18.57 -7.82
C ALA A 35 -5.25 19.67 -6.95
N ALA A 36 -5.01 20.87 -7.50
CA ALA A 36 -4.48 22.01 -6.77
C ALA A 36 -5.45 22.50 -5.68
N HIS A 37 -6.74 22.64 -5.99
CA HIS A 37 -7.75 23.05 -5.00
C HIS A 37 -7.92 22.01 -3.89
N ARG A 38 -7.89 20.73 -4.22
CA ARG A 38 -7.90 19.65 -3.23
C ARG A 38 -6.70 19.73 -2.30
N LEU A 39 -5.48 19.92 -2.83
CA LEU A 39 -4.28 20.11 -2.02
C LEU A 39 -4.33 21.40 -1.19
N ALA A 40 -4.92 22.48 -1.70
CA ALA A 40 -5.12 23.69 -0.91
C ALA A 40 -6.02 23.45 0.32
N ALA A 41 -7.10 22.68 0.16
CA ALA A 41 -7.96 22.28 1.28
C ALA A 41 -7.20 21.40 2.30
N ILE A 42 -6.38 20.45 1.82
CA ILE A 42 -5.50 19.65 2.68
C ILE A 42 -4.52 20.56 3.44
N GLY A 43 -3.88 21.52 2.76
CA GLY A 43 -2.94 22.45 3.38
C GLY A 43 -3.58 23.29 4.49
N GLU A 44 -4.81 23.75 4.28
CA GLU A 44 -5.57 24.47 5.29
C GLU A 44 -5.92 23.61 6.50
N LEU A 45 -6.37 22.37 6.28
CA LEU A 45 -6.65 21.43 7.35
C LEU A 45 -5.39 21.13 8.18
N VAL A 46 -4.26 20.88 7.51
CA VAL A 46 -2.96 20.63 8.16
C VAL A 46 -2.56 21.83 9.03
N ALA A 47 -2.66 23.05 8.51
CA ALA A 47 -2.31 24.24 9.27
C ALA A 47 -3.15 24.38 10.54
N ARG A 48 -4.46 24.19 10.46
CA ARG A 48 -5.36 24.24 11.63
C ARG A 48 -5.04 23.17 12.67
N ARG A 49 -4.70 21.96 12.24
CA ARG A 49 -4.46 20.83 13.13
C ARG A 49 -3.06 20.80 13.72
N THR A 50 -2.08 21.44 13.10
CA THR A 50 -0.67 21.40 13.55
C THR A 50 -0.21 22.69 14.24
N THR A 51 -1.01 23.76 14.25
CA THR A 51 -0.77 25.01 14.99
C THR A 51 -1.53 25.06 16.32
N GLY A 52 -1.10 25.88 17.27
CA GLY A 52 -1.75 26.06 18.57
C GLY A 52 -1.35 25.01 19.62
N ASN A 53 -2.29 24.55 20.46
CA ASN A 53 -2.07 23.57 21.54
C ASN A 53 -1.60 22.18 21.08
N ALA A 54 -1.21 22.06 19.82
CA ALA A 54 -0.60 20.88 19.24
C ALA A 54 0.74 20.48 19.89
N PHE A 55 1.35 21.36 20.68
CA PHE A 55 2.65 21.10 21.31
C PHE A 55 2.65 19.90 22.25
N ASP A 56 1.59 19.66 23.02
CA ASP A 56 1.52 18.55 23.96
C ASP A 56 1.57 17.18 23.30
N ARG A 57 1.10 17.08 22.04
CA ARG A 57 1.04 15.82 21.27
C ARG A 57 2.17 15.68 20.25
N SER A 58 3.06 16.67 20.12
CA SER A 58 4.11 16.69 19.08
C SER A 58 5.12 15.54 19.20
N ARG A 59 5.27 14.99 20.39
CA ARG A 59 6.12 13.84 20.69
C ARG A 59 5.38 12.50 20.68
N TRP A 60 4.07 12.49 20.52
CA TRP A 60 3.33 11.25 20.44
C TRP A 60 3.76 10.41 19.25
N SER A 61 3.80 9.09 19.40
CA SER A 61 4.06 8.17 18.28
C SER A 61 3.05 8.33 17.16
N CYS A 62 1.82 8.71 17.51
CA CYS A 62 0.75 9.10 16.61
C CYS A 62 0.34 10.54 16.94
N ASP A 63 1.03 11.50 16.32
CA ASP A 63 0.88 12.94 16.58
C ASP A 63 -0.29 13.57 15.80
N ASN A 64 -0.45 14.90 15.87
CA ASN A 64 -1.48 15.65 15.15
C ASN A 64 -1.40 15.46 13.63
N TRP A 65 -0.19 15.30 13.09
CA TRP A 65 0.02 14.99 11.68
C TRP A 65 -0.58 13.64 11.30
N ASP A 66 -0.33 12.60 12.11
CA ASP A 66 -0.88 11.27 11.88
C ASP A 66 -2.41 11.25 12.02
N SER A 67 -2.98 12.05 12.95
CA SER A 67 -4.43 12.20 13.08
C SER A 67 -5.05 12.84 11.84
N ALA A 68 -4.47 13.94 11.33
CA ALA A 68 -4.94 14.59 10.11
C ALA A 68 -4.78 13.67 8.88
N ALA A 69 -3.65 12.97 8.79
CA ALA A 69 -3.41 12.02 7.69
C ALA A 69 -4.44 10.88 7.66
N ALA A 70 -4.89 10.42 8.82
CA ALA A 70 -5.93 9.39 8.91
C ALA A 70 -7.29 9.87 8.38
N GLU A 71 -7.69 11.11 8.69
CA GLU A 71 -8.93 11.70 8.15
C GLU A 71 -8.85 11.91 6.64
N ILE A 72 -7.73 12.45 6.15
CA ILE A 72 -7.52 12.68 4.71
C ILE A 72 -7.50 11.35 3.96
N ALA A 73 -6.80 10.35 4.48
CA ALA A 73 -6.75 9.01 3.89
C ALA A 73 -8.13 8.38 3.76
N ALA A 74 -8.96 8.51 4.80
CA ALA A 74 -10.33 8.00 4.78
C ALA A 74 -11.20 8.76 3.76
N ALA A 75 -11.10 10.09 3.70
CA ALA A 75 -11.88 10.93 2.78
C ALA A 75 -11.50 10.69 1.31
N GLU A 76 -10.23 10.38 1.02
CA GLU A 76 -9.73 10.14 -0.32
C GLU A 76 -9.70 8.66 -0.72
N HIS A 77 -10.05 7.75 0.18
CA HIS A 77 -9.92 6.30 -0.02
C HIS A 77 -8.50 5.88 -0.40
N THR A 78 -7.50 6.50 0.24
CA THR A 78 -6.08 6.27 -0.03
C THR A 78 -5.35 5.75 1.21
N SER A 79 -4.09 5.32 1.02
CA SER A 79 -3.27 4.91 2.15
C SER A 79 -2.85 6.10 3.02
N HIS A 80 -2.64 5.86 4.31
CA HIS A 80 -2.12 6.86 5.24
C HIS A 80 -0.77 7.46 4.78
N ALA A 81 0.08 6.67 4.14
CA ALA A 81 1.36 7.14 3.62
C ALA A 81 1.16 8.14 2.47
N LEU A 82 0.23 7.85 1.55
CA LEU A 82 -0.09 8.74 0.44
C LEU A 82 -0.71 10.04 0.95
N ALA A 83 -1.66 9.98 1.88
CA ALA A 83 -2.24 11.16 2.52
C ALA A 83 -1.16 12.03 3.20
N SER A 84 -0.25 11.41 3.96
CA SER A 84 0.88 12.13 4.57
C SER A 84 1.80 12.79 3.53
N SER A 85 2.06 12.14 2.40
CA SER A 85 2.84 12.71 1.29
C SER A 85 2.13 13.94 0.69
N GLN A 86 0.83 13.84 0.47
CA GLN A 86 0.01 14.96 -0.02
C GLN A 86 -0.01 16.15 0.97
N MET A 87 -0.04 15.86 2.28
CA MET A 87 0.07 16.91 3.31
C MET A 87 1.40 17.68 3.24
N TYR A 88 2.52 16.97 3.01
CA TYR A 88 3.81 17.63 2.81
C TYR A 88 3.82 18.51 1.55
N LEU A 89 3.28 18.02 0.45
CA LEU A 89 3.15 18.80 -0.79
C LEU A 89 2.25 20.01 -0.59
N ALA A 90 1.09 19.84 0.02
CA ALA A 90 0.13 20.91 0.30
C ALA A 90 0.75 22.02 1.17
N SER A 91 1.46 21.63 2.25
CA SER A 91 2.18 22.58 3.10
C SER A 91 3.31 23.30 2.34
N ALA A 92 4.02 22.59 1.45
CA ALA A 92 5.06 23.22 0.64
C ALA A 92 4.50 24.26 -0.33
N LEU A 93 3.45 23.94 -1.06
CA LEU A 93 2.79 24.85 -2.01
C LEU A 93 2.16 26.07 -1.32
N ARG A 94 1.67 25.91 -0.09
CA ARG A 94 1.07 26.99 0.69
C ARG A 94 2.12 27.93 1.31
N ASP A 95 3.14 27.35 1.96
CA ASP A 95 3.98 28.10 2.91
C ASP A 95 5.41 28.33 2.39
N ARG A 96 5.87 27.57 1.40
CA ARG A 96 7.26 27.60 0.94
C ARG A 96 7.44 28.07 -0.49
N ILE A 97 6.56 27.64 -1.39
CA ILE A 97 6.60 27.95 -2.83
C ILE A 97 5.21 28.41 -3.32
N PRO A 98 4.69 29.53 -2.78
CA PRO A 98 3.33 29.99 -3.07
C PRO A 98 3.15 30.43 -4.53
N THR A 99 4.20 30.90 -5.22
CA THR A 99 4.10 31.32 -6.64
C THR A 99 3.86 30.10 -7.54
N ILE A 100 4.58 29.02 -7.30
CA ILE A 100 4.31 27.71 -7.94
C ILE A 100 2.90 27.21 -7.57
N GLY A 101 2.50 27.37 -6.30
CA GLY A 101 1.14 27.06 -5.86
C GLY A 101 0.07 27.79 -6.66
N ALA A 102 0.25 29.08 -6.92
CA ALA A 102 -0.66 29.89 -7.73
C ALA A 102 -0.73 29.42 -9.19
N LEU A 103 0.39 29.07 -9.82
CA LEU A 103 0.41 28.49 -11.17
C LEU A 103 -0.33 27.15 -11.22
N PHE A 104 -0.20 26.34 -10.19
CA PHE A 104 -0.88 25.05 -10.12
C PHE A 104 -2.40 25.23 -9.95
N LEU A 105 -2.85 26.19 -9.14
CA LEU A 105 -4.27 26.53 -8.98
C LEU A 105 -4.94 26.97 -10.29
N THR A 106 -4.19 27.54 -11.23
CA THR A 106 -4.69 27.91 -12.57
C THR A 106 -4.56 26.79 -13.60
N GLY A 107 -4.08 25.63 -13.23
CA GLY A 107 -3.88 24.50 -14.12
C GLY A 107 -2.77 24.68 -15.16
N ARG A 108 -1.89 25.68 -14.99
CA ARG A 108 -0.77 25.96 -15.90
C ARG A 108 0.37 24.94 -15.78
N ILE A 109 0.46 24.25 -14.65
CA ILE A 109 1.42 23.18 -14.39
C ILE A 109 0.70 21.95 -13.85
N THR A 110 1.29 20.78 -14.07
CA THR A 110 0.74 19.50 -13.59
C THR A 110 1.08 19.23 -12.12
N ALA A 111 0.31 18.36 -11.46
CA ALA A 111 0.61 17.87 -10.11
C ALA A 111 2.00 17.22 -10.02
N ARG A 112 2.44 16.51 -11.08
CA ARG A 112 3.78 15.92 -11.16
C ARG A 112 4.87 17.00 -11.10
N LEU A 113 4.75 18.07 -11.87
CA LEU A 113 5.75 19.16 -11.88
C LEU A 113 5.78 19.87 -10.54
N ALA A 114 4.61 20.25 -9.99
CA ALA A 114 4.50 20.88 -8.67
C ALA A 114 5.15 20.02 -7.56
N SER A 115 4.92 18.70 -7.56
CA SER A 115 5.53 17.77 -6.63
C SER A 115 7.06 17.68 -6.81
N THR A 116 7.55 17.65 -8.06
CA THR A 116 8.99 17.63 -8.34
C THR A 116 9.67 18.90 -7.82
N ILE A 117 9.09 20.08 -8.09
CA ILE A 117 9.62 21.35 -7.59
C ILE A 117 9.62 21.37 -6.05
N ALA A 118 8.51 21.01 -5.41
CA ALA A 118 8.40 20.94 -3.95
C ALA A 118 9.45 20.01 -3.33
N TRP A 119 9.75 18.87 -3.98
CA TRP A 119 10.75 17.92 -3.54
C TRP A 119 12.16 18.49 -3.64
N HIS A 120 12.56 19.05 -4.78
CA HIS A 120 13.91 19.57 -5.01
C HIS A 120 14.22 20.82 -4.16
N THR A 121 13.22 21.65 -3.86
CA THR A 121 13.40 22.86 -3.02
C THR A 121 13.42 22.56 -1.51
N THR A 122 13.21 21.31 -1.07
CA THR A 122 13.06 20.96 0.36
C THR A 122 14.29 21.34 1.21
N LEU A 123 15.50 21.29 0.66
CA LEU A 123 16.74 21.56 1.38
C LEU A 123 17.07 23.05 1.51
N ILE A 124 16.36 23.95 0.83
CA ILE A 124 16.57 25.38 0.93
C ILE A 124 15.99 25.86 2.28
N THR A 125 16.85 26.41 3.14
CA THR A 125 16.48 26.85 4.48
C THR A 125 16.36 28.36 4.61
N ASP A 126 17.03 29.13 3.75
CA ASP A 126 16.93 30.60 3.73
C ASP A 126 15.63 31.02 3.02
N PRO A 127 14.73 31.74 3.71
CA PRO A 127 13.44 32.13 3.14
C PRO A 127 13.59 33.12 1.98
N THR A 128 14.64 33.96 1.97
CA THR A 128 14.86 34.95 0.91
C THR A 128 15.31 34.25 -0.38
N ILE A 129 16.24 33.32 -0.25
CA ILE A 129 16.71 32.49 -1.38
C ILE A 129 15.55 31.65 -1.91
N LEU A 130 14.75 31.06 -1.02
CA LEU A 130 13.58 30.25 -1.42
C LEU A 130 12.55 31.06 -2.19
N ALA A 131 12.21 32.27 -1.73
CA ALA A 131 11.26 33.16 -2.41
C ALA A 131 11.76 33.56 -3.81
N HIS A 132 13.06 33.83 -3.93
CA HIS A 132 13.68 34.15 -5.22
C HIS A 132 13.61 32.95 -6.18
N ILE A 133 13.96 31.74 -5.71
CA ILE A 133 13.89 30.52 -6.50
C ILE A 133 12.44 30.18 -6.87
N ASP A 134 11.48 30.40 -5.98
CA ASP A 134 10.04 30.19 -6.27
C ASP A 134 9.59 31.05 -7.44
N THR A 135 10.03 32.31 -7.48
CA THR A 135 9.71 33.23 -8.59
C THR A 135 10.41 32.80 -9.90
N GLU A 136 11.72 32.53 -9.89
CA GLU A 136 12.43 32.07 -11.09
C GLU A 136 11.87 30.73 -11.64
N LEU A 137 11.55 29.79 -10.76
CA LEU A 137 10.92 28.53 -11.18
C LEU A 137 9.54 28.75 -11.76
N ALA A 138 8.76 29.72 -11.24
CA ALA A 138 7.43 30.03 -11.77
C ALA A 138 7.51 30.59 -13.19
N ASP A 139 8.51 31.43 -13.48
CA ASP A 139 8.73 32.01 -14.81
C ASP A 139 9.03 30.95 -15.88
N ILE A 140 9.77 29.90 -15.51
CA ILE A 140 10.16 28.83 -16.45
C ILE A 140 9.29 27.57 -16.33
N ALA A 141 8.38 27.48 -15.38
CA ALA A 141 7.63 26.24 -15.07
C ALA A 141 6.89 25.65 -16.28
N THR A 142 6.31 26.51 -17.13
CA THR A 142 5.59 26.06 -18.33
C THR A 142 6.52 25.44 -19.37
N SER A 143 7.80 25.84 -19.42
CA SER A 143 8.81 25.25 -20.31
C SER A 143 9.40 23.96 -19.77
N LEU A 144 9.32 23.73 -18.44
CA LEU A 144 9.76 22.47 -17.79
C LEU A 144 8.74 21.33 -17.99
N GLY A 145 7.45 21.64 -18.19
CA GLY A 145 6.37 20.65 -18.31
C GLY A 145 6.58 19.59 -19.39
N PRO A 146 7.04 19.92 -20.59
CA PRO A 146 7.28 18.98 -21.68
C PRO A 146 8.53 18.09 -21.48
N LEU A 147 9.40 18.41 -20.51
CA LEU A 147 10.62 17.65 -20.29
C LEU A 147 10.33 16.31 -19.60
N SER A 148 11.18 15.32 -19.88
CA SER A 148 11.17 14.08 -19.09
C SER A 148 11.52 14.35 -17.63
N GLY A 149 11.06 13.46 -16.71
CA GLY A 149 11.31 13.62 -15.28
C GLY A 149 12.78 13.91 -14.91
N PRO A 150 13.76 13.11 -15.41
CA PRO A 150 15.18 13.37 -15.14
C PRO A 150 15.66 14.74 -15.65
N LYS A 151 15.23 15.15 -16.85
CA LYS A 151 15.61 16.47 -17.42
C LYS A 151 14.99 17.61 -16.61
N THR A 152 13.74 17.48 -16.17
CA THR A 152 13.08 18.43 -15.28
C THR A 152 13.86 18.58 -13.96
N ALA A 153 14.20 17.46 -13.32
CA ALA A 153 14.99 17.44 -12.10
C ALA A 153 16.35 18.15 -12.27
N THR A 154 17.09 17.83 -13.34
CA THR A 154 18.39 18.46 -13.66
C THR A 154 18.25 19.97 -13.86
N ALA A 155 17.20 20.43 -14.53
CA ALA A 155 16.99 21.86 -14.75
C ALA A 155 16.68 22.61 -13.43
N ILE A 156 15.87 22.01 -12.56
CA ILE A 156 15.57 22.56 -11.22
C ILE A 156 16.83 22.59 -10.36
N ASP A 157 17.60 21.50 -10.32
CA ASP A 157 18.84 21.40 -9.54
C ASP A 157 19.89 22.42 -10.02
N ALA A 158 20.04 22.64 -11.33
CA ALA A 158 20.94 23.64 -11.89
C ALA A 158 20.54 25.08 -11.48
N LEU A 159 19.24 25.36 -11.35
CA LEU A 159 18.77 26.64 -10.85
C LEU A 159 19.10 26.79 -9.35
N ILE A 160 18.81 25.76 -8.55
CA ILE A 160 19.09 25.77 -7.12
C ILE A 160 20.60 25.92 -6.87
N GLU A 161 21.45 25.24 -7.64
CA GLU A 161 22.90 25.28 -7.49
C GLU A 161 23.48 26.70 -7.67
N ARG A 162 22.88 27.54 -8.49
CA ARG A 162 23.28 28.95 -8.68
C ARG A 162 23.07 29.81 -7.44
N HIS A 163 22.04 29.54 -6.65
CA HIS A 163 21.64 30.35 -5.50
C HIS A 163 21.98 29.71 -4.15
N ASP A 164 21.91 28.40 -4.03
CA ASP A 164 22.19 27.64 -2.81
C ASP A 164 22.81 26.24 -3.13
N PRO A 165 24.11 26.18 -3.42
CA PRO A 165 24.78 24.91 -3.74
C PRO A 165 24.66 23.84 -2.64
N ALA A 166 24.42 24.26 -1.38
CA ALA A 166 24.20 23.34 -0.27
C ALA A 166 22.84 22.64 -0.34
N ALA A 167 21.89 23.19 -1.07
CA ALA A 167 20.54 22.67 -1.16
C ALA A 167 20.30 21.71 -2.33
N VAL A 168 21.31 21.47 -3.18
CA VAL A 168 21.17 20.55 -4.32
C VAL A 168 21.12 19.11 -3.83
N ARG A 169 20.16 18.33 -4.36
CA ARG A 169 20.08 16.89 -4.07
C ARG A 169 21.11 16.10 -4.85
N ARG A 170 22.12 15.59 -4.13
CA ARG A 170 23.25 14.87 -4.75
C ARG A 170 23.04 13.35 -4.70
N TYR A 171 23.91 12.60 -5.39
CA TYR A 171 23.88 11.13 -5.52
C TYR A 171 23.72 10.35 -4.19
N ARG A 172 24.08 10.97 -3.06
CA ARG A 172 23.93 10.36 -1.73
C ARG A 172 22.49 10.11 -1.33
N ASP A 173 21.54 10.94 -1.81
CA ASP A 173 20.12 10.66 -1.62
C ASP A 173 19.74 9.33 -2.27
N ARG A 174 20.27 9.00 -3.45
CA ARG A 174 20.07 7.70 -4.08
C ARG A 174 20.69 6.56 -3.28
N ALA A 175 21.89 6.76 -2.74
CA ALA A 175 22.53 5.76 -1.90
C ALA A 175 21.81 5.54 -0.57
N ARG A 176 21.18 6.57 -0.01
CA ARG A 176 20.38 6.49 1.23
C ARG A 176 18.96 6.03 1.00
N SER A 177 18.39 6.33 -0.15
CA SER A 177 17.07 5.85 -0.56
C SER A 177 17.12 4.44 -1.17
N ARG A 178 18.20 3.68 -0.91
CA ARG A 178 18.21 2.26 -1.27
C ARG A 178 17.02 1.59 -0.59
N ASP A 179 16.27 0.91 -1.39
CA ASP A 179 15.11 0.15 -0.94
C ASP A 179 14.89 -1.02 -1.89
N LEU A 180 14.35 -2.09 -1.39
CA LEU A 180 13.86 -3.22 -2.17
C LEU A 180 12.36 -3.32 -1.91
N ILE A 181 11.57 -3.01 -2.91
CA ILE A 181 10.12 -3.00 -2.83
C ILE A 181 9.62 -4.32 -3.40
N ILE A 182 8.86 -5.04 -2.59
CA ILE A 182 8.10 -6.23 -2.98
C ILE A 182 6.63 -5.82 -2.95
N ASP A 183 6.01 -5.68 -4.13
CA ASP A 183 4.64 -5.18 -4.24
C ASP A 183 3.62 -6.28 -3.98
N THR A 184 3.49 -6.65 -2.72
CA THR A 184 2.51 -7.67 -2.31
C THR A 184 1.06 -7.23 -2.49
N HIS A 185 0.80 -5.92 -2.65
CA HIS A 185 -0.57 -5.40 -2.84
C HIS A 185 -1.07 -5.59 -4.28
N ASN A 186 -0.17 -5.52 -5.26
CA ASN A 186 -0.50 -5.74 -6.67
C ASN A 186 -0.13 -7.15 -7.14
N SER A 187 -0.07 -8.11 -6.23
CA SER A 187 0.14 -9.51 -6.61
C SER A 187 -1.06 -10.04 -7.38
N HIS A 188 -0.83 -10.46 -8.62
CA HIS A 188 -1.84 -11.06 -9.47
C HIS A 188 -1.40 -12.46 -9.90
N ASP A 189 -2.31 -13.41 -9.91
CA ASP A 189 -2.07 -14.78 -10.39
C ASP A 189 -0.87 -15.49 -9.74
N GLY A 190 -0.59 -15.17 -8.48
CA GLY A 190 0.53 -15.73 -7.72
C GLY A 190 1.89 -15.10 -8.05
N ILE A 191 1.93 -14.04 -8.87
CA ILE A 191 3.13 -13.30 -9.23
C ILE A 191 3.13 -11.94 -8.52
N THR A 192 4.31 -11.53 -8.08
CA THR A 192 4.54 -10.25 -7.39
C THR A 192 5.74 -9.55 -8.00
N ASP A 193 5.62 -8.27 -8.29
CA ASP A 193 6.71 -7.45 -8.79
C ASP A 193 7.71 -7.09 -7.69
N ILE A 194 8.99 -7.13 -8.05
CA ILE A 194 10.10 -6.71 -7.18
C ILE A 194 10.92 -5.67 -7.93
N TRP A 195 11.11 -4.49 -7.31
CA TRP A 195 11.99 -3.45 -7.84
C TRP A 195 12.67 -2.67 -6.71
N GLY A 196 13.74 -1.96 -7.04
CA GLY A 196 14.45 -1.18 -6.04
C GLY A 196 15.81 -0.68 -6.49
N HIS A 197 16.57 -0.20 -5.52
CA HIS A 197 17.91 0.36 -5.73
C HIS A 197 18.89 -0.26 -4.73
N LEU A 198 19.90 -0.93 -5.23
CA LEU A 198 21.01 -1.49 -4.47
C LEU A 198 22.31 -0.74 -4.81
N PHE A 199 23.34 -0.91 -4.02
CA PHE A 199 24.67 -0.59 -4.49
C PHE A 199 25.03 -1.47 -5.71
N ALA A 200 25.75 -0.91 -6.67
CA ALA A 200 26.12 -1.63 -7.89
C ALA A 200 26.89 -2.93 -7.58
N VAL A 201 27.74 -2.92 -6.56
CA VAL A 201 28.47 -4.12 -6.11
C VAL A 201 27.53 -5.21 -5.60
N ASP A 202 26.55 -4.84 -4.76
CA ASP A 202 25.57 -5.78 -4.21
C ASP A 202 24.63 -6.31 -5.29
N ALA A 203 24.20 -5.44 -6.22
CA ALA A 203 23.39 -5.83 -7.36
C ALA A 203 24.13 -6.83 -8.26
N THR A 204 25.42 -6.58 -8.55
CA THR A 204 26.27 -7.49 -9.33
C THR A 204 26.48 -8.82 -8.61
N ALA A 205 26.73 -8.82 -7.31
CA ALA A 205 26.88 -10.03 -6.51
C ALA A 205 25.60 -10.84 -6.50
N LEU A 206 24.44 -10.19 -6.33
CA LEU A 206 23.12 -10.84 -6.39
C LEU A 206 22.88 -11.46 -7.77
N ASP A 207 23.12 -10.71 -8.85
CA ASP A 207 22.94 -11.17 -10.23
C ASP A 207 23.79 -12.41 -10.53
N GLN A 208 25.08 -12.38 -10.16
CA GLN A 208 25.98 -13.53 -10.32
C GLN A 208 25.51 -14.73 -9.50
N ARG A 209 25.04 -14.51 -8.26
CA ARG A 209 24.58 -15.58 -7.40
C ARG A 209 23.30 -16.23 -7.92
N LEU A 210 22.34 -15.45 -8.39
CA LEU A 210 21.11 -15.94 -9.03
C LEU A 210 21.45 -16.76 -10.28
N THR A 211 22.41 -16.31 -11.08
CA THR A 211 22.87 -17.02 -12.26
C THR A 211 23.54 -18.36 -11.90
N GLN A 212 24.40 -18.39 -10.89
CA GLN A 212 25.02 -19.64 -10.41
C GLN A 212 23.98 -20.66 -9.95
N LEU A 213 23.00 -20.21 -9.15
CA LEU A 213 21.93 -21.10 -8.68
C LEU A 213 21.06 -21.61 -9.84
N ALA A 214 20.72 -20.74 -10.80
CA ALA A 214 19.93 -21.13 -11.96
C ALA A 214 20.62 -22.17 -12.86
N HIS A 215 21.95 -22.21 -12.87
CA HIS A 215 22.74 -23.21 -13.57
C HIS A 215 23.09 -24.47 -12.73
N SER A 216 22.70 -24.52 -11.45
CA SER A 216 22.98 -25.68 -10.58
C SER A 216 22.02 -26.86 -10.77
N VAL A 217 20.97 -26.69 -11.54
CA VAL A 217 20.00 -27.76 -11.89
C VAL A 217 20.41 -28.48 -13.17
N CYS A 218 19.83 -29.64 -13.44
CA CYS A 218 20.15 -30.42 -14.64
C CYS A 218 19.52 -29.79 -15.90
N ASP A 219 20.01 -30.22 -17.10
CA ASP A 219 19.54 -29.71 -18.39
C ASP A 219 18.07 -30.03 -18.70
N ASN A 220 17.53 -31.09 -18.05
CA ASN A 220 16.13 -31.50 -18.19
C ASN A 220 15.16 -30.76 -17.26
N ASP A 221 15.61 -29.74 -16.53
CA ASP A 221 14.71 -28.92 -15.72
C ASP A 221 13.78 -28.12 -16.65
N PRO A 222 12.45 -28.24 -16.52
CA PRO A 222 11.48 -27.66 -17.47
C PRO A 222 11.45 -26.13 -17.43
N ARG A 223 11.98 -25.50 -16.38
CA ARG A 223 11.98 -24.05 -16.21
C ARG A 223 12.99 -23.40 -17.15
N THR A 224 12.62 -22.26 -17.73
CA THR A 224 13.56 -21.40 -18.46
C THR A 224 14.63 -20.82 -17.50
N LEU A 225 15.74 -20.34 -18.04
CA LEU A 225 16.77 -19.67 -17.24
C LEU A 225 16.21 -18.49 -16.44
N ALA A 226 15.29 -17.72 -17.02
CA ALA A 226 14.63 -16.60 -16.34
C ALA A 226 13.80 -17.08 -15.13
N GLN A 227 13.01 -18.13 -15.32
CA GLN A 227 12.22 -18.74 -14.23
C GLN A 227 13.12 -19.33 -13.13
N ARG A 228 14.20 -20.03 -13.50
CA ARG A 228 15.19 -20.55 -12.55
C ARG A 228 15.84 -19.41 -11.73
N ARG A 229 16.13 -18.25 -12.34
CA ARG A 229 16.66 -17.07 -11.64
C ARG A 229 15.66 -16.48 -10.66
N ALA A 230 14.38 -16.40 -11.04
CA ALA A 230 13.31 -15.95 -10.14
C ALA A 230 13.15 -16.90 -8.94
N ASP A 231 13.10 -18.20 -9.17
CA ASP A 231 13.00 -19.23 -8.12
C ASP A 231 14.25 -19.25 -7.22
N ALA A 232 15.44 -18.99 -7.80
CA ALA A 232 16.69 -18.86 -7.05
C ALA A 232 16.63 -17.70 -6.04
N LEU A 233 15.93 -16.60 -6.33
CA LEU A 233 15.74 -15.51 -5.36
C LEU A 233 14.93 -16.00 -4.15
N GLY A 234 13.86 -16.77 -4.39
CA GLY A 234 13.06 -17.40 -3.34
C GLY A 234 13.89 -18.40 -2.50
N ALA A 235 14.73 -19.19 -3.16
CA ALA A 235 15.64 -20.12 -2.48
C ALA A 235 16.65 -19.38 -1.58
N LEU A 236 17.26 -18.30 -2.08
CA LEU A 236 18.16 -17.45 -1.27
C LEU A 236 17.45 -16.81 -0.07
N ALA A 237 16.21 -16.35 -0.25
CA ALA A 237 15.43 -15.75 0.84
C ALA A 237 15.18 -16.72 2.00
N THR A 238 15.20 -18.02 1.73
CA THR A 238 15.04 -19.09 2.73
C THR A 238 16.37 -19.71 3.18
N GLY A 239 17.51 -19.13 2.77
CA GLY A 239 18.84 -19.57 3.16
C GLY A 239 19.37 -20.79 2.38
N ALA A 240 18.73 -21.17 1.27
CA ALA A 240 19.20 -22.28 0.44
C ALA A 240 20.50 -21.89 -0.30
N THR A 241 21.40 -22.86 -0.38
CA THR A 241 22.68 -22.72 -1.11
C THR A 241 22.60 -23.28 -2.54
N THR A 242 21.56 -24.05 -2.85
CA THR A 242 21.30 -24.68 -4.15
C THR A 242 19.84 -24.46 -4.54
N LEU A 243 19.55 -24.52 -5.84
CA LEU A 243 18.19 -24.53 -6.37
C LEU A 243 17.75 -25.98 -6.59
N ALA A 244 16.61 -26.38 -6.03
CA ALA A 244 16.05 -27.70 -6.26
C ALA A 244 15.64 -27.89 -7.73
N CYS A 245 16.01 -29.00 -8.35
CA CYS A 245 15.63 -29.35 -9.71
C CYS A 245 14.20 -29.90 -9.75
N THR A 246 13.44 -29.53 -10.79
CA THR A 246 12.05 -29.96 -11.01
C THR A 246 11.91 -30.90 -12.22
N CYS A 247 12.99 -31.53 -12.66
CA CYS A 247 12.99 -32.42 -13.84
C CYS A 247 12.17 -33.73 -13.70
N GLY A 248 11.66 -34.02 -12.50
CA GLY A 248 10.87 -35.22 -12.22
C GLY A 248 11.68 -36.54 -12.15
N ASN A 249 12.99 -36.53 -12.40
CA ASN A 249 13.83 -37.70 -12.28
C ASN A 249 14.28 -37.89 -10.82
N THR A 250 13.90 -39.00 -10.20
CA THR A 250 14.25 -39.36 -8.82
C THR A 250 15.76 -39.54 -8.61
N ASP A 251 16.49 -39.89 -9.65
CA ASP A 251 17.94 -40.12 -9.61
C ASP A 251 18.74 -38.82 -9.89
N CYS A 252 18.08 -37.72 -10.12
CA CYS A 252 18.74 -36.43 -10.34
C CYS A 252 19.40 -35.93 -9.04
N PRO A 253 20.71 -35.72 -8.99
CA PRO A 253 21.40 -35.28 -7.78
C PRO A 253 20.95 -33.88 -7.31
N ALA A 254 20.40 -33.06 -8.19
CA ALA A 254 19.87 -31.72 -7.87
C ALA A 254 18.43 -31.76 -7.33
N THR A 255 17.72 -32.90 -7.38
CA THR A 255 16.37 -33.06 -6.80
C THR A 255 16.42 -33.19 -5.28
N THR A 256 17.54 -33.69 -4.75
CA THR A 256 17.74 -33.96 -3.31
C THR A 256 18.31 -32.77 -2.53
N ALA A 257 18.31 -31.56 -3.11
CA ALA A 257 18.72 -30.39 -2.37
C ALA A 257 17.79 -30.20 -1.15
N PRO A 258 18.35 -30.09 0.07
CA PRO A 258 17.53 -29.94 1.26
C PRO A 258 16.68 -28.67 1.15
N ASP A 259 15.36 -28.83 1.30
CA ASP A 259 14.45 -27.69 1.38
C ASP A 259 14.62 -27.00 2.73
N THR A 260 15.45 -25.98 2.76
CA THR A 260 15.68 -25.16 3.96
C THR A 260 14.57 -24.11 4.19
N ARG A 261 13.51 -24.12 3.35
CA ARG A 261 12.39 -23.16 3.42
C ARG A 261 11.55 -23.27 4.69
N ALA A 262 11.77 -24.30 5.51
CA ALA A 262 10.88 -24.62 6.63
C ALA A 262 11.21 -23.91 7.95
N THR A 263 12.29 -23.16 8.10
CA THR A 263 12.79 -22.87 9.47
C THR A 263 12.55 -21.48 10.03
N SER A 264 12.22 -20.45 9.25
CA SER A 264 12.12 -19.09 9.79
C SER A 264 11.01 -18.19 9.23
N VAL A 265 10.44 -18.51 8.08
CA VAL A 265 9.41 -17.67 7.45
C VAL A 265 8.13 -18.47 7.24
N VAL A 266 7.01 -17.97 7.79
CA VAL A 266 5.69 -18.58 7.62
C VAL A 266 4.87 -17.69 6.70
N VAL A 267 4.42 -18.25 5.58
CA VAL A 267 3.52 -17.61 4.62
C VAL A 267 2.14 -18.24 4.78
N HIS A 268 1.13 -17.41 5.03
CA HIS A 268 -0.25 -17.86 5.23
C HIS A 268 -1.07 -17.69 3.96
N VAL A 269 -1.64 -18.78 3.46
CA VAL A 269 -2.57 -18.79 2.33
C VAL A 269 -3.93 -19.25 2.83
N LEU A 270 -4.98 -18.49 2.55
CA LEU A 270 -6.35 -18.84 2.84
C LEU A 270 -6.95 -19.55 1.63
N THR A 271 -7.59 -20.70 1.85
CA THR A 271 -8.26 -21.47 0.80
C THR A 271 -9.44 -22.25 1.38
N ASP A 272 -10.32 -22.76 0.55
CA ASP A 272 -11.42 -23.62 0.95
C ASP A 272 -11.10 -25.13 0.77
N THR A 273 -11.88 -25.98 1.42
CA THR A 273 -11.72 -27.43 1.36
C THR A 273 -12.00 -27.99 -0.04
N THR A 274 -12.86 -27.34 -0.82
CA THR A 274 -13.16 -27.75 -2.20
C THR A 274 -11.92 -27.58 -3.06
N THR A 275 -11.22 -26.48 -2.91
CA THR A 275 -9.96 -26.21 -3.62
C THR A 275 -8.85 -27.17 -3.19
N THR A 276 -8.67 -27.41 -1.89
CA THR A 276 -7.62 -28.34 -1.42
C THR A 276 -7.83 -29.77 -1.92
N ASN A 277 -9.09 -30.19 -2.11
CA ASN A 277 -9.42 -31.55 -2.57
C ASN A 277 -9.37 -31.71 -4.10
N ASN A 278 -9.61 -30.65 -4.85
CA ASN A 278 -9.79 -30.71 -6.32
C ASN A 278 -8.66 -30.00 -7.12
N ALA A 279 -7.78 -29.25 -6.47
CA ALA A 279 -6.67 -28.61 -7.15
C ALA A 279 -5.64 -29.64 -7.62
N THR A 280 -5.24 -29.54 -8.87
CA THR A 280 -4.16 -30.34 -9.47
C THR A 280 -3.02 -29.42 -9.87
N PRO A 281 -1.76 -29.86 -9.71
CA PRO A 281 -0.61 -29.09 -10.19
C PRO A 281 -0.75 -28.80 -11.69
N ASP A 282 -0.42 -27.57 -12.08
CA ASP A 282 -0.45 -27.15 -13.48
C ASP A 282 0.96 -27.29 -14.07
N PRO A 283 1.17 -28.22 -15.04
CA PRO A 283 2.47 -28.41 -15.67
C PRO A 283 2.92 -27.24 -16.54
N HIS A 284 2.00 -26.34 -16.92
CA HIS A 284 2.28 -25.19 -17.78
C HIS A 284 2.78 -23.95 -17.01
N LEU A 285 2.91 -24.03 -15.68
CA LEU A 285 3.50 -22.94 -14.88
C LEU A 285 5.01 -22.78 -15.12
N SER A 286 5.64 -23.72 -15.81
CA SER A 286 7.08 -23.72 -16.14
C SER A 286 7.28 -24.02 -17.62
N GLY A 287 8.35 -23.49 -18.22
CA GLY A 287 8.72 -23.67 -19.62
C GLY A 287 8.62 -22.38 -20.44
N ASP A 288 8.84 -22.50 -21.75
CA ASP A 288 8.77 -21.35 -22.67
C ASP A 288 7.33 -20.87 -22.83
N HIS A 289 7.16 -19.55 -22.78
CA HIS A 289 5.89 -18.92 -23.10
C HIS A 289 5.69 -18.96 -24.62
N THR A 290 4.97 -19.94 -25.12
CA THR A 290 4.42 -19.90 -26.49
C THR A 290 3.12 -19.08 -26.40
N PRO A 291 3.03 -17.91 -27.05
CA PRO A 291 1.77 -17.18 -27.12
C PRO A 291 0.70 -18.12 -27.70
N ALA A 292 -0.43 -18.25 -27.03
CA ALA A 292 -1.58 -18.93 -27.62
C ALA A 292 -1.87 -18.28 -28.97
N PRO A 293 -2.14 -19.05 -30.04
CA PRO A 293 -2.58 -18.47 -31.31
C PRO A 293 -3.78 -17.58 -31.00
N ALA A 294 -3.78 -16.37 -31.55
CA ALA A 294 -4.91 -15.46 -31.40
C ALA A 294 -6.18 -16.21 -31.79
N PRO A 295 -7.27 -16.13 -31.01
CA PRO A 295 -8.51 -16.78 -31.38
C PRO A 295 -8.89 -16.30 -32.78
N GLU A 296 -9.12 -17.24 -33.68
CA GLU A 296 -9.67 -16.91 -35.01
C GLU A 296 -10.96 -16.12 -34.76
N PRO A 297 -11.22 -15.04 -35.51
CA PRO A 297 -12.43 -14.27 -35.32
C PRO A 297 -13.63 -15.21 -35.56
N GLU A 298 -14.31 -15.54 -34.45
CA GLU A 298 -15.58 -16.25 -34.53
C GLU A 298 -16.51 -15.41 -35.40
N SER A 299 -17.00 -16.00 -36.49
CA SER A 299 -18.00 -15.41 -37.36
C SER A 299 -19.23 -15.12 -36.47
N GLU A 300 -19.60 -13.84 -36.37
CA GLU A 300 -20.77 -13.41 -35.59
C GLU A 300 -21.99 -14.24 -35.99
N PRO A 301 -22.64 -14.97 -35.07
CA PRO A 301 -23.94 -15.57 -35.33
C PRO A 301 -24.99 -14.45 -35.51
N ALA A 302 -25.79 -14.58 -36.56
CA ALA A 302 -26.89 -13.67 -36.83
C ALA A 302 -27.78 -13.46 -35.59
N PRO A 303 -28.30 -12.25 -35.35
CA PRO A 303 -29.05 -11.94 -34.12
C PRO A 303 -30.37 -12.74 -34.07
N GLU A 304 -30.49 -13.64 -33.12
CA GLU A 304 -31.75 -14.25 -32.76
C GLU A 304 -32.69 -13.24 -32.04
N PRO A 305 -33.99 -13.29 -32.25
CA PRO A 305 -34.94 -12.36 -31.63
C PRO A 305 -34.96 -12.53 -30.10
N ALA A 306 -34.81 -11.42 -29.41
CA ALA A 306 -34.72 -11.33 -27.95
C ALA A 306 -35.92 -12.00 -27.23
N ALA A 307 -35.67 -13.16 -26.65
CA ALA A 307 -36.55 -13.76 -25.63
C ALA A 307 -36.28 -13.10 -24.28
N LYS A 308 -37.35 -12.71 -23.55
CA LYS A 308 -37.25 -12.13 -22.20
C LYS A 308 -36.44 -13.06 -21.29
N PRO A 309 -35.51 -12.55 -20.49
CA PRO A 309 -34.73 -13.41 -19.61
C PRO A 309 -35.60 -13.97 -18.50
N ALA A 310 -35.85 -15.27 -18.53
CA ALA A 310 -36.30 -16.02 -17.36
C ALA A 310 -35.13 -16.01 -16.35
N ARG A 311 -35.44 -15.63 -15.09
CA ARG A 311 -34.51 -15.66 -13.95
C ARG A 311 -33.95 -17.08 -13.85
N PRO A 312 -32.68 -17.33 -14.02
CA PRO A 312 -32.14 -18.67 -13.95
C PRO A 312 -32.30 -19.19 -12.51
N ALA A 313 -32.94 -20.34 -12.36
CA ALA A 313 -32.88 -21.14 -11.15
C ALA A 313 -31.39 -21.41 -10.87
N SER A 314 -30.92 -21.13 -9.65
CA SER A 314 -29.56 -21.34 -9.23
C SER A 314 -29.14 -22.81 -9.41
N ARG A 315 -28.52 -23.10 -10.55
CA ARG A 315 -27.83 -24.36 -10.76
C ARG A 315 -26.66 -24.36 -9.77
N PRO A 316 -26.45 -25.42 -8.96
CA PRO A 316 -25.26 -25.48 -8.12
C PRO A 316 -24.04 -25.30 -9.02
N ALA A 317 -23.23 -24.30 -8.73
CA ALA A 317 -22.00 -24.07 -9.48
C ALA A 317 -21.14 -25.34 -9.40
N PRO A 318 -20.56 -25.80 -10.53
CA PRO A 318 -19.64 -26.93 -10.49
C PRO A 318 -18.53 -26.63 -9.48
N ALA A 319 -18.12 -27.65 -8.73
CA ALA A 319 -17.09 -27.53 -7.69
C ALA A 319 -15.70 -27.33 -8.34
N TYR A 320 -15.46 -26.15 -8.89
CA TYR A 320 -14.14 -25.77 -9.40
C TYR A 320 -13.19 -25.47 -8.22
N ALA A 321 -11.95 -25.90 -8.35
CA ALA A 321 -10.87 -25.44 -7.51
C ALA A 321 -10.73 -23.92 -7.66
N ARG A 322 -10.95 -23.17 -6.59
CA ARG A 322 -10.86 -21.71 -6.58
C ARG A 322 -9.42 -21.27 -6.30
N PRO A 323 -9.00 -20.08 -6.70
CA PRO A 323 -7.70 -19.56 -6.27
C PRO A 323 -7.66 -19.41 -4.75
N GLY A 324 -6.49 -19.68 -4.16
CA GLY A 324 -6.19 -19.31 -2.77
C GLY A 324 -5.94 -17.82 -2.64
N HIS A 325 -5.92 -17.30 -1.41
CA HIS A 325 -5.57 -15.92 -1.12
C HIS A 325 -4.40 -15.82 -0.16
N LEU A 326 -3.31 -15.19 -0.58
CA LEU A 326 -2.16 -14.90 0.25
C LEU A 326 -2.50 -13.79 1.24
N ILE A 327 -2.42 -14.06 2.54
CA ILE A 327 -2.70 -13.02 3.56
C ILE A 327 -1.60 -11.96 3.50
N GLY A 328 -1.96 -10.77 3.04
CA GLY A 328 -1.03 -9.67 2.78
C GLY A 328 -0.52 -9.61 1.33
N GLY A 329 -1.08 -10.40 0.44
CA GLY A 329 -0.79 -10.43 -0.99
C GLY A 329 -2.04 -10.62 -1.83
N GLY A 330 -1.87 -11.07 -3.06
CA GLY A 330 -2.94 -11.31 -4.02
C GLY A 330 -3.48 -12.75 -4.01
N THR A 331 -4.11 -13.12 -5.11
CA THR A 331 -4.64 -14.45 -5.35
C THR A 331 -3.55 -15.41 -5.81
N ILE A 332 -3.65 -16.67 -5.43
CA ILE A 332 -2.77 -17.76 -5.84
C ILE A 332 -3.61 -18.73 -6.69
N PRO A 333 -3.26 -18.97 -7.96
CA PRO A 333 -3.93 -19.96 -8.79
C PRO A 333 -3.99 -21.34 -8.13
N SER A 334 -5.09 -22.07 -8.36
CA SER A 334 -5.28 -23.40 -7.76
C SER A 334 -4.19 -24.39 -8.14
N GLY A 335 -3.64 -24.33 -9.36
CA GLY A 335 -2.53 -25.18 -9.81
C GLY A 335 -1.24 -24.92 -9.02
N LEU A 336 -0.92 -23.66 -8.73
CA LEU A 336 0.22 -23.29 -7.90
C LEU A 336 -0.01 -23.68 -6.43
N LEU A 337 -1.22 -23.52 -5.92
CA LEU A 337 -1.60 -23.99 -4.60
C LEU A 337 -1.41 -25.51 -4.46
N ALA A 338 -1.83 -26.28 -5.48
CA ALA A 338 -1.64 -27.72 -5.51
C ALA A 338 -0.15 -28.13 -5.47
N GLN A 339 0.73 -27.36 -6.14
CA GLN A 339 2.18 -27.57 -6.04
C GLN A 339 2.69 -27.31 -4.61
N PHE A 340 2.22 -26.27 -3.93
CA PHE A 340 2.60 -26.03 -2.53
C PHE A 340 2.15 -27.15 -1.62
N LEU A 341 0.94 -27.70 -1.81
CA LEU A 341 0.45 -28.85 -1.05
C LEU A 341 1.27 -30.11 -1.31
N ALA A 342 1.59 -30.37 -2.57
CA ALA A 342 2.46 -31.51 -2.95
C ALA A 342 3.88 -31.37 -2.36
N ASN A 343 4.36 -30.14 -2.19
CA ASN A 343 5.65 -29.83 -1.57
C ASN A 343 5.61 -29.76 -0.03
N GLY A 344 4.53 -30.22 0.60
CA GLY A 344 4.43 -30.36 2.05
C GLY A 344 3.92 -29.10 2.79
N ALA A 345 3.16 -28.24 2.13
CA ALA A 345 2.49 -27.12 2.83
C ALA A 345 1.53 -27.65 3.91
N HIS A 346 1.58 -27.05 5.09
CA HIS A 346 0.79 -27.48 6.23
C HIS A 346 -0.61 -26.88 6.20
N LEU A 347 -1.65 -27.73 6.27
CA LEU A 347 -3.04 -27.32 6.36
C LEU A 347 -3.45 -27.13 7.81
N THR A 348 -3.98 -25.96 8.14
CA THR A 348 -4.57 -25.66 9.46
C THR A 348 -6.05 -25.30 9.27
N PRO A 349 -6.98 -26.13 9.78
CA PRO A 349 -8.41 -25.79 9.73
C PRO A 349 -8.70 -24.49 10.48
N LEU A 350 -9.53 -23.64 9.88
CA LEU A 350 -10.11 -22.48 10.58
C LEU A 350 -11.41 -22.88 11.23
N ALA A 351 -11.58 -22.47 12.48
CA ALA A 351 -12.85 -22.64 13.18
C ALA A 351 -13.95 -21.78 12.53
N HIS A 352 -15.16 -22.34 12.42
CA HIS A 352 -16.31 -21.60 11.90
C HIS A 352 -16.73 -20.49 12.88
N PRO A 353 -17.19 -19.32 12.42
CA PRO A 353 -17.62 -18.22 13.29
C PRO A 353 -18.66 -18.60 14.37
N GLY A 354 -19.56 -19.54 14.08
CA GLY A 354 -20.57 -20.03 15.02
C GLY A 354 -20.05 -20.92 16.14
N ASP A 355 -18.80 -21.40 16.05
CA ASP A 355 -18.23 -22.34 17.00
C ASP A 355 -17.46 -21.65 18.14
N PHE A 356 -17.36 -20.31 18.09
CA PHE A 356 -16.63 -19.57 19.09
C PHE A 356 -17.46 -19.31 20.35
N THR A 357 -16.90 -19.64 21.49
CA THR A 357 -17.35 -19.20 22.80
C THR A 357 -16.55 -17.96 23.24
N THR A 358 -17.10 -17.20 24.17
CA THR A 358 -16.38 -16.07 24.79
C THR A 358 -15.16 -16.57 25.56
N GLU A 359 -14.00 -16.01 25.27
CA GLU A 359 -12.77 -16.26 26.02
C GLU A 359 -12.62 -15.25 27.16
N ASN A 360 -12.17 -15.70 28.32
CA ASN A 360 -12.02 -14.84 29.52
C ASN A 360 -10.71 -14.04 29.52
N ASN A 361 -9.76 -14.40 28.65
CA ASN A 361 -8.45 -13.78 28.60
C ASN A 361 -8.45 -12.53 27.71
N TYR A 362 -7.63 -11.54 28.05
CA TYR A 362 -7.39 -10.37 27.19
C TYR A 362 -6.82 -10.76 25.80
N ARG A 363 -5.88 -11.69 25.78
CA ARG A 363 -5.30 -12.18 24.51
C ARG A 363 -6.16 -13.31 23.96
N PRO A 364 -6.60 -13.21 22.69
CA PRO A 364 -7.34 -14.29 22.05
C PRO A 364 -6.46 -15.54 21.89
N SER A 365 -7.08 -16.69 21.90
CA SER A 365 -6.42 -17.97 21.55
C SER A 365 -5.83 -17.92 20.15
N THR A 366 -4.90 -18.83 19.88
CA THR A 366 -4.28 -18.93 18.52
C THR A 366 -5.33 -19.18 17.44
N ALA A 367 -6.35 -20.01 17.72
CA ALA A 367 -7.42 -20.31 16.79
C ALA A 367 -8.29 -19.08 16.50
N LEU A 368 -8.71 -18.35 17.54
CA LEU A 368 -9.49 -17.13 17.40
C LEU A 368 -8.67 -16.04 16.69
N ALA A 369 -7.38 -15.90 17.02
CA ALA A 369 -6.50 -14.94 16.36
C ALA A 369 -6.33 -15.25 14.87
N ALA A 370 -6.19 -16.52 14.49
CA ALA A 370 -6.12 -16.96 13.10
C ALA A 370 -7.42 -16.66 12.35
N PHE A 371 -8.58 -16.93 12.96
CA PHE A 371 -9.88 -16.60 12.39
C PHE A 371 -10.02 -15.09 12.14
N ILE A 372 -9.71 -14.24 13.13
CA ILE A 372 -9.83 -12.77 12.99
C ILE A 372 -8.95 -12.27 11.84
N ARG A 373 -7.71 -12.77 11.73
CA ARG A 373 -6.82 -12.39 10.61
C ARG A 373 -7.32 -12.86 9.26
N ALA A 374 -7.87 -14.08 9.18
CA ALA A 374 -8.45 -14.63 7.95
C ALA A 374 -9.74 -13.91 7.54
N ARG A 375 -10.57 -13.49 8.50
CA ARG A 375 -11.76 -12.69 8.24
C ARG A 375 -11.41 -11.30 7.73
N ASP A 376 -10.50 -10.61 8.40
CA ASP A 376 -10.22 -9.20 8.16
C ASP A 376 -9.26 -8.96 6.99
N LEU A 377 -8.30 -9.85 6.75
CA LEU A 377 -7.23 -9.82 5.76
C LEU A 377 -6.29 -8.61 5.88
N THR A 378 -6.83 -7.44 6.22
CA THR A 378 -6.10 -6.17 6.38
C THR A 378 -6.55 -5.42 7.64
N CYS A 379 -5.88 -4.31 7.94
CA CYS A 379 -6.31 -3.35 8.93
C CYS A 379 -7.73 -2.86 8.62
N ARG A 380 -8.59 -2.79 9.63
CA ARG A 380 -10.01 -2.45 9.48
C ARG A 380 -10.29 -0.94 9.59
N PHE A 381 -9.27 -0.11 9.67
CA PHE A 381 -9.42 1.34 9.62
C PHE A 381 -9.67 1.82 8.18
N PRO A 382 -10.52 2.83 7.93
CA PRO A 382 -10.82 3.34 6.59
C PRO A 382 -9.56 3.71 5.80
N GLY A 383 -9.47 3.26 4.55
CA GLY A 383 -8.34 3.52 3.65
C GLY A 383 -7.03 2.78 3.98
N CYS A 384 -7.02 1.89 4.98
CA CYS A 384 -5.80 1.16 5.34
C CYS A 384 -5.79 -0.27 4.80
N ASP A 385 -4.78 -0.59 4.05
CA ASP A 385 -4.52 -1.89 3.42
C ASP A 385 -3.43 -2.72 4.12
N ARG A 386 -2.93 -2.28 5.30
CA ARG A 386 -1.88 -2.98 6.04
C ARG A 386 -2.30 -4.43 6.31
N PRO A 387 -1.50 -5.44 5.91
CA PRO A 387 -1.84 -6.85 6.08
C PRO A 387 -2.16 -7.23 7.53
N ALA A 388 -3.14 -8.10 7.72
CA ALA A 388 -3.58 -8.57 9.04
C ALA A 388 -2.46 -9.25 9.84
N THR A 389 -1.46 -9.83 9.16
CA THR A 389 -0.25 -10.41 9.78
C THR A 389 0.60 -9.37 10.52
N HIS A 390 0.51 -8.09 10.12
CA HIS A 390 1.20 -6.96 10.75
C HIS A 390 0.28 -6.09 11.61
N CYS A 391 -0.90 -6.62 11.96
CA CYS A 391 -1.88 -5.92 12.78
C CYS A 391 -1.96 -6.49 14.20
N ASP A 392 -2.21 -5.61 15.14
CA ASP A 392 -2.68 -5.99 16.48
C ASP A 392 -4.14 -6.47 16.36
N ILE A 393 -4.55 -7.43 17.21
CA ILE A 393 -5.97 -7.76 17.37
C ILE A 393 -6.51 -6.87 18.47
N ASP A 394 -7.42 -5.97 18.08
CA ASP A 394 -8.01 -4.95 18.95
C ASP A 394 -9.42 -5.33 19.37
N HIS A 395 -9.81 -4.95 20.58
CA HIS A 395 -11.18 -5.04 21.08
C HIS A 395 -11.97 -3.79 20.67
N ALA A 396 -13.11 -3.95 20.00
CA ALA A 396 -14.01 -2.85 19.68
C ALA A 396 -14.47 -2.14 20.96
N ILE A 397 -15.04 -2.89 21.88
CA ILE A 397 -15.28 -2.46 23.27
C ILE A 397 -14.10 -2.96 24.10
N PRO A 398 -13.34 -2.06 24.75
CA PRO A 398 -12.14 -2.43 25.49
C PRO A 398 -12.36 -3.51 26.55
N HIS A 399 -11.43 -4.45 26.65
CA HIS A 399 -11.43 -5.43 27.75
C HIS A 399 -11.08 -4.73 29.10
N PRO A 400 -11.71 -5.09 30.23
CA PRO A 400 -12.65 -6.21 30.44
C PRO A 400 -14.14 -5.87 30.17
N HIS A 401 -14.44 -4.65 29.72
CA HIS A 401 -15.82 -4.23 29.47
C HIS A 401 -16.45 -4.95 28.27
N GLY A 402 -15.66 -5.22 27.22
CA GLY A 402 -16.03 -6.08 26.11
C GLY A 402 -15.29 -7.41 26.17
N PRO A 403 -15.95 -8.52 25.77
CA PRO A 403 -15.36 -9.86 25.82
C PRO A 403 -14.39 -10.10 24.67
N THR A 404 -13.49 -11.06 24.86
CA THR A 404 -12.66 -11.61 23.79
C THR A 404 -13.50 -12.59 22.95
N HIS A 405 -14.11 -12.06 21.88
CA HIS A 405 -15.07 -12.76 21.02
C HIS A 405 -15.01 -12.22 19.58
N PRO A 406 -15.30 -13.02 18.53
CA PRO A 406 -15.22 -12.57 17.14
C PRO A 406 -15.99 -11.28 16.84
N ALA A 407 -17.18 -11.10 17.45
CA ALA A 407 -18.00 -9.89 17.28
C ALA A 407 -17.39 -8.63 17.93
N ASN A 408 -16.39 -8.78 18.81
CA ASN A 408 -15.73 -7.67 19.51
C ASN A 408 -14.24 -7.52 19.15
N LEU A 409 -13.71 -8.36 18.25
CA LEU A 409 -12.31 -8.34 17.86
C LEU A 409 -12.14 -7.97 16.39
N ARG A 410 -11.03 -7.29 16.08
CA ARG A 410 -10.66 -6.88 14.72
C ARG A 410 -9.17 -6.64 14.57
N CYS A 411 -8.68 -6.61 13.33
CA CYS A 411 -7.31 -6.25 13.01
C CYS A 411 -7.15 -4.73 12.87
N LEU A 412 -6.26 -4.13 13.66
CA LEU A 412 -5.82 -2.75 13.47
C LEU A 412 -4.29 -2.71 13.39
N CYS A 413 -3.72 -2.04 12.39
CA CYS A 413 -2.28 -1.81 12.38
C CYS A 413 -1.88 -0.94 13.57
N ARG A 414 -0.61 -1.04 14.00
CA ARG A 414 -0.14 -0.35 15.21
C ARG A 414 -0.49 1.13 15.25
N LYS A 415 -0.41 1.83 14.12
CA LYS A 415 -0.76 3.26 14.03
C LYS A 415 -2.25 3.50 14.30
N HIS A 416 -3.13 2.79 13.63
CA HIS A 416 -4.58 2.97 13.78
C HIS A 416 -5.10 2.43 15.11
N HIS A 417 -4.46 1.41 15.68
CA HIS A 417 -4.72 0.97 17.04
C HIS A 417 -4.38 2.07 18.07
N LEU A 418 -3.24 2.76 17.91
CA LEU A 418 -2.86 3.89 18.77
C LEU A 418 -3.81 5.09 18.59
N LEU A 419 -4.21 5.40 17.34
CA LEU A 419 -5.20 6.44 17.08
C LEU A 419 -6.52 6.17 17.82
N LYS A 420 -7.10 4.99 17.62
CA LYS A 420 -8.34 4.59 18.28
C LYS A 420 -8.24 4.65 19.81
N THR A 421 -7.12 4.18 20.36
CA THR A 421 -6.96 4.03 21.81
C THR A 421 -6.72 5.36 22.53
N PHE A 422 -5.95 6.27 21.95
CA PHE A 422 -5.45 7.45 22.66
C PHE A 422 -6.01 8.78 22.14
N TRP A 423 -6.52 8.83 20.92
CA TRP A 423 -7.25 9.96 20.39
C TRP A 423 -8.73 9.80 20.73
N THR A 424 -9.13 10.29 21.91
CA THR A 424 -10.48 10.14 22.45
C THR A 424 -11.18 11.51 22.56
N GLY A 425 -12.49 11.49 22.80
CA GLY A 425 -13.31 12.71 22.88
C GLY A 425 -13.60 13.30 21.50
N PRO A 426 -13.84 14.63 21.40
CA PRO A 426 -14.26 15.26 20.15
C PRO A 426 -13.20 15.22 19.04
N ASP A 427 -11.91 15.05 19.41
CA ASP A 427 -10.81 14.95 18.44
C ASP A 427 -10.53 13.50 18.03
N GLY A 428 -11.28 12.53 18.52
CA GLY A 428 -11.07 11.09 18.33
C GLY A 428 -12.01 10.48 17.29
N TRP A 429 -11.63 9.29 16.85
CA TRP A 429 -12.47 8.45 16.05
C TRP A 429 -13.40 7.63 16.93
N HIS A 430 -14.66 7.52 16.53
CA HIS A 430 -15.65 6.63 17.14
C HIS A 430 -15.94 5.49 16.20
N ASP A 431 -16.19 4.31 16.76
CA ASP A 431 -16.45 3.13 15.97
C ASP A 431 -17.53 2.24 16.57
N HIS A 432 -18.26 1.55 15.69
CA HIS A 432 -19.23 0.52 16.05
C HIS A 432 -19.01 -0.71 15.18
N GLN A 433 -18.73 -1.86 15.81
CA GLN A 433 -18.55 -3.12 15.10
C GLN A 433 -19.83 -3.95 15.16
N HIS A 434 -20.30 -4.42 14.00
CA HIS A 434 -21.43 -5.31 13.84
C HIS A 434 -21.02 -6.79 13.97
N PRO A 435 -21.99 -7.70 14.28
CA PRO A 435 -21.70 -9.13 14.44
C PRO A 435 -21.07 -9.83 13.22
N ASP A 436 -21.30 -9.31 12.00
CA ASP A 436 -20.70 -9.79 10.76
C ASP A 436 -19.27 -9.27 10.50
N GLY A 437 -18.73 -8.48 11.43
CA GLY A 437 -17.43 -7.84 11.33
C GLY A 437 -17.42 -6.54 10.51
N THR A 438 -18.55 -6.06 10.02
CA THR A 438 -18.68 -4.70 9.47
C THR A 438 -18.43 -3.67 10.56
N ILE A 439 -17.75 -2.57 10.23
CA ILE A 439 -17.45 -1.50 11.20
C ILE A 439 -17.85 -0.16 10.60
N ASP A 440 -18.66 0.58 11.34
CA ASP A 440 -18.96 1.99 11.07
C ASP A 440 -18.00 2.87 11.89
N TRP A 441 -17.28 3.71 11.18
CA TRP A 441 -16.33 4.66 11.76
C TRP A 441 -16.87 6.07 11.61
N THR A 442 -16.79 6.86 12.68
CA THR A 442 -17.08 8.30 12.65
C THR A 442 -15.80 9.07 12.92
N SER A 443 -15.40 9.93 11.97
CA SER A 443 -14.21 10.77 12.11
C SER A 443 -14.44 11.92 13.10
N PRO A 444 -13.38 12.61 13.56
CA PRO A 444 -13.49 13.82 14.38
C PRO A 444 -14.32 14.93 13.75
N THR A 445 -14.40 14.97 12.42
CA THR A 445 -15.21 15.95 11.66
C THR A 445 -16.66 15.49 11.44
N GLY A 446 -17.06 14.33 12.00
CA GLY A 446 -18.41 13.80 11.93
C GLY A 446 -18.75 13.00 10.67
N HIS A 447 -17.79 12.81 9.75
CA HIS A 447 -17.99 11.96 8.58
C HIS A 447 -17.97 10.48 8.97
N THR A 448 -18.86 9.71 8.35
CA THR A 448 -18.98 8.26 8.60
C THR A 448 -18.42 7.45 7.44
N TYR A 449 -17.73 6.36 7.78
CA TYR A 449 -17.10 5.43 6.83
C TYR A 449 -17.40 4.00 7.27
N THR A 450 -17.95 3.19 6.37
CA THR A 450 -18.22 1.78 6.65
C THR A 450 -17.12 0.92 6.03
N THR A 451 -16.47 0.08 6.85
CA THR A 451 -15.50 -0.91 6.38
C THR A 451 -16.04 -2.32 6.56
N ARG A 452 -15.78 -3.18 5.57
CA ARG A 452 -16.22 -4.57 5.58
C ARG A 452 -15.04 -5.52 5.69
N PRO A 453 -15.19 -6.73 6.24
CA PRO A 453 -14.14 -7.73 6.26
C PRO A 453 -13.58 -8.00 4.86
N GLY A 454 -12.26 -8.06 4.70
CA GLY A 454 -11.62 -8.29 3.41
C GLY A 454 -11.98 -9.64 2.79
N SER A 455 -12.30 -10.63 3.62
CA SER A 455 -12.73 -11.95 3.16
C SER A 455 -14.15 -11.99 2.60
N GLN A 456 -14.96 -10.94 2.75
CA GLN A 456 -16.39 -10.98 2.41
C GLN A 456 -16.67 -11.41 0.96
N LEU A 457 -15.84 -10.99 0.01
CA LEU A 457 -16.00 -11.36 -1.40
C LEU A 457 -15.42 -12.73 -1.73
N LEU A 458 -14.33 -13.12 -1.06
CA LEU A 458 -13.60 -14.34 -1.37
C LEU A 458 -14.12 -15.55 -0.58
N TYR A 459 -14.42 -15.35 0.70
CA TYR A 459 -14.83 -16.38 1.65
C TYR A 459 -16.01 -15.87 2.51
N PRO A 460 -17.19 -15.69 1.94
CA PRO A 460 -18.35 -15.09 2.63
C PRO A 460 -18.77 -15.85 3.90
N THR A 461 -18.45 -17.12 4.00
CA THR A 461 -18.69 -17.92 5.21
C THR A 461 -17.95 -17.42 6.44
N LEU A 462 -16.81 -16.74 6.26
CA LEU A 462 -16.05 -16.15 7.37
C LEU A 462 -16.69 -14.87 7.92
N THR A 463 -17.67 -14.31 7.20
CA THR A 463 -18.36 -13.07 7.58
C THR A 463 -19.82 -13.32 7.99
N LEU A 464 -20.20 -14.58 8.21
CA LEU A 464 -21.50 -14.88 8.80
C LEU A 464 -21.58 -14.21 10.18
N PRO A 465 -22.74 -13.63 10.53
CA PRO A 465 -22.92 -12.99 11.81
C PRO A 465 -22.63 -13.97 12.95
N THR A 466 -21.71 -13.59 13.83
CA THR A 466 -21.48 -14.29 15.08
C THR A 466 -22.50 -13.81 16.12
N GLN A 467 -22.89 -14.66 17.06
CA GLN A 467 -23.80 -14.22 18.11
C GLN A 467 -23.24 -12.99 18.83
N PRO A 468 -24.06 -11.98 19.17
CA PRO A 468 -23.58 -10.87 19.98
C PRO A 468 -23.03 -11.43 21.29
N PRO A 469 -21.86 -10.90 21.75
CA PRO A 469 -21.29 -11.35 23.00
C PRO A 469 -22.29 -11.11 24.14
N PRO A 470 -22.33 -11.97 25.15
CA PRO A 470 -23.19 -11.75 26.31
C PRO A 470 -22.83 -10.39 26.94
N THR A 471 -23.80 -9.50 27.05
CA THR A 471 -23.63 -8.22 27.72
C THR A 471 -23.50 -8.47 29.21
N THR A 472 -22.30 -8.38 29.74
CA THR A 472 -22.09 -8.33 31.18
C THR A 472 -22.42 -6.90 31.64
N PRO A 473 -23.29 -6.68 32.62
CA PRO A 473 -23.50 -5.36 33.18
C PRO A 473 -22.17 -4.85 33.75
N THR A 474 -21.63 -3.80 33.14
CA THR A 474 -20.34 -3.25 33.55
C THR A 474 -20.55 -2.22 34.64
N PRO A 475 -19.91 -2.35 35.82
CA PRO A 475 -19.82 -1.25 36.76
C PRO A 475 -19.06 -0.09 36.12
N PRO A 476 -19.41 1.18 36.40
CA PRO A 476 -18.71 2.33 35.88
C PRO A 476 -17.21 2.25 36.21
N PRO A 477 -16.32 2.69 35.32
CA PRO A 477 -14.90 2.58 35.52
C PRO A 477 -14.49 3.36 36.77
N THR A 478 -13.96 2.67 37.78
CA THR A 478 -13.21 3.29 38.85
C THR A 478 -11.88 3.75 38.28
N THR A 479 -11.80 5.00 37.86
CA THR A 479 -10.56 5.64 37.44
C THR A 479 -9.64 5.74 38.63
N THR A 480 -8.74 4.78 38.78
CA THR A 480 -7.61 4.94 39.72
C THR A 480 -6.62 5.89 39.06
N PRO A 481 -6.40 7.10 39.60
CA PRO A 481 -5.41 8.02 39.06
C PRO A 481 -4.02 7.35 39.07
N GLY A 482 -3.36 7.31 37.90
CA GLY A 482 -1.96 6.91 37.77
C GLY A 482 -1.68 5.54 37.10
N ARG A 483 -2.65 4.76 36.67
CA ARG A 483 -2.46 3.48 35.92
C ARG A 483 -3.04 3.46 34.51
N GLY A 484 -3.25 4.61 33.89
CA GLY A 484 -3.70 4.68 32.50
C GLY A 484 -2.57 4.32 31.54
N LEU A 485 -2.87 3.50 30.51
CA LEU A 485 -2.01 3.36 29.34
C LEU A 485 -1.80 4.75 28.74
N MET A 486 -0.54 5.11 28.45
CA MET A 486 -0.20 6.38 27.81
C MET A 486 0.26 6.15 26.39
N MET A 487 -0.02 7.11 25.50
CA MET A 487 0.51 7.10 24.14
C MET A 487 2.05 6.97 24.20
N PRO A 488 2.65 6.01 23.48
CA PRO A 488 4.11 5.97 23.34
C PRO A 488 4.64 7.28 22.77
N THR A 489 5.77 7.76 23.29
CA THR A 489 6.36 9.03 22.88
C THR A 489 7.66 8.83 22.11
N ARG A 490 7.95 9.75 21.20
CA ARG A 490 9.22 9.85 20.48
C ARG A 490 10.20 10.70 21.28
N THR A 491 11.48 10.45 21.12
CA THR A 491 12.56 11.28 21.71
C THR A 491 12.60 12.66 21.07
N THR A 492 12.28 12.75 19.76
CA THR A 492 12.29 13.98 18.97
C THR A 492 10.97 14.15 18.23
N THR A 493 10.59 15.41 17.99
CA THR A 493 9.39 15.72 17.20
C THR A 493 9.65 15.47 15.71
N ARG A 494 8.58 15.36 14.92
CA ARG A 494 8.65 15.24 13.45
C ARG A 494 9.41 16.43 12.83
N ALA A 495 9.17 17.64 13.32
CA ALA A 495 9.84 18.85 12.85
C ALA A 495 11.35 18.82 13.16
N GLN A 496 11.74 18.41 14.37
CA GLN A 496 13.14 18.25 14.75
C GLN A 496 13.86 17.22 13.90
N ASN A 497 13.24 16.06 13.64
CA ASN A 497 13.81 15.04 12.77
C ASN A 497 14.02 15.55 11.33
N ARG A 498 13.02 16.26 10.80
CA ARG A 498 13.11 16.87 9.48
C ARG A 498 14.24 17.92 9.41
N GLN A 499 14.32 18.81 10.40
CA GLN A 499 15.37 19.83 10.45
C GLN A 499 16.77 19.20 10.57
N HIS A 500 16.90 18.19 11.42
CA HIS A 500 18.16 17.43 11.55
C HIS A 500 18.57 16.82 10.21
N HIS A 501 17.65 16.18 9.50
CA HIS A 501 17.90 15.62 8.17
C HIS A 501 18.35 16.70 7.18
N ILE A 502 17.64 17.82 7.08
CA ILE A 502 17.99 18.94 6.21
C ILE A 502 19.40 19.46 6.53
N ASN A 503 19.71 19.72 7.81
CA ASN A 503 21.02 20.23 8.22
C ASN A 503 22.14 19.25 7.88
N THR A 504 21.92 17.96 8.09
CA THR A 504 22.90 16.90 7.76
C THR A 504 23.19 16.88 6.26
N GLU A 505 22.17 16.94 5.40
CA GLU A 505 22.34 16.96 3.94
C GLU A 505 23.11 18.21 3.49
N ARG A 506 22.71 19.39 3.97
CA ARG A 506 23.36 20.65 3.64
C ARG A 506 24.84 20.68 4.06
N THR A 507 25.15 20.23 5.27
CA THR A 507 26.53 20.13 5.75
C THR A 507 27.36 19.22 4.84
N HIS A 508 26.82 18.09 4.44
CA HIS A 508 27.52 17.18 3.53
C HIS A 508 27.75 17.80 2.14
N ASN A 509 26.78 18.52 1.61
CA ASN A 509 26.93 19.18 0.31
C ASN A 509 28.04 20.23 0.35
N LEU A 510 28.13 21.04 1.41
CA LEU A 510 29.17 22.04 1.59
C LEU A 510 30.55 21.43 1.71
N THR A 511 30.71 20.32 2.44
CA THR A 511 32.02 19.65 2.60
C THR A 511 32.58 19.08 1.29
N HIS A 512 31.70 18.78 0.33
CA HIS A 512 32.08 18.28 -0.99
C HIS A 512 32.29 19.37 -2.02
N HIS A 513 31.59 20.49 -1.89
CA HIS A 513 31.80 21.63 -2.79
C HIS A 513 33.18 22.28 -2.57
N ASN A 514 33.70 22.23 -1.34
CA ASN A 514 34.97 22.82 -0.95
C ASN A 514 36.18 21.88 -1.12
N LYS A 515 36.02 20.65 -1.63
CA LYS A 515 37.17 19.82 -1.98
C LYS A 515 37.69 20.22 -3.37
N PRO A 516 38.98 20.56 -3.50
CA PRO A 516 39.57 20.76 -4.82
C PRO A 516 39.43 19.49 -5.65
N PRO A 517 39.28 19.60 -6.97
CA PRO A 517 39.30 18.44 -7.85
C PRO A 517 40.61 17.65 -7.67
N PRO A 518 40.57 16.31 -7.79
CA PRO A 518 41.71 15.44 -7.62
C PRO A 518 42.83 15.74 -8.64
#